data_c930d194cca58b19ca6df0de62d4fb19
#
_entry.id   c930d194cca58b19ca6df0de62d4fb19
#
_cell.length_a   1.000
_cell.length_b   1.000
_cell.length_c   1.000
_cell.angle_alpha   90.00
_cell.angle_beta   90.00
_cell.angle_gamma   90.00
#
_symmetry.space_group_name_H-M   'P 1'
#
loop_
_entity.id
_entity.type
_entity.pdbx_description
1 polymer ?
#
loop_
_entity_poly.entity_id
_entity_poly.type
_entity_poly.pdbx_seq_one_letter_code
_entity_poly.pdbx_strand_id
1 'polypeptide(L)'
;MTDKAGVERAVGALRAIGYYLERDRQPTHRVKAYRRAADTIAALPASEVRARRRAGTLTELAGIGPKTEAVIVEAMDGATPAYLVKLEEAAGELTSAGKRMRAALQADLHLHSEWSDGGSPIEEMARTAYRLGHKYLALTDHSPRLTVANGLSRERRLQQLEVVAELNKKLQAELDGFTILNGIEVDINEDGTLDCDTEILARLDVVVASVHSKLRMAAEPMTERMVRAIANPHVDVLGHCTGRLITGARGTRPESEFDAEVVFEACRQFGTAVEINSRPERLDPPKRLLSLAVEMDCVFSIDTDAHAPGQLDWQVYGCERAEDCGVTPERVINTWDQQELLEWTAP
;
A
#
# COMPACT_ATOMS: atom_id res chain seq x y z
N MET A 1 6.56 -9.44 -35.53
CA MET A 1 6.01 -9.05 -34.21
C MET A 1 4.87 -8.06 -34.43
N THR A 2 3.74 -8.26 -33.81
CA THR A 2 2.56 -7.39 -33.98
C THR A 2 2.82 -6.02 -33.32
N ASP A 3 2.22 -4.95 -33.86
CA ASP A 3 2.32 -3.59 -33.33
C ASP A 3 1.90 -3.53 -31.86
N LYS A 4 0.90 -4.32 -31.49
CA LYS A 4 0.37 -4.43 -30.13
C LYS A 4 1.44 -4.90 -29.13
N ALA A 5 2.16 -5.97 -29.43
CA ALA A 5 3.22 -6.49 -28.56
C ALA A 5 4.36 -5.50 -28.31
N GLY A 6 4.68 -4.64 -29.30
CA GLY A 6 5.68 -3.57 -29.14
C GLY A 6 5.24 -2.50 -28.15
N VAL A 7 3.99 -2.06 -28.22
CA VAL A 7 3.42 -1.06 -27.31
C VAL A 7 3.28 -1.64 -25.91
N GLU A 8 2.84 -2.88 -25.78
CA GLU A 8 2.73 -3.57 -24.46
C GLU A 8 4.10 -3.65 -23.75
N ARG A 9 5.18 -3.96 -24.49
CA ARG A 9 6.55 -3.93 -23.93
C ARG A 9 6.95 -2.52 -23.48
N ALA A 10 6.64 -1.50 -24.26
CA ALA A 10 6.97 -0.13 -23.91
C ALA A 10 6.21 0.34 -22.64
N VAL A 11 4.91 0.03 -22.53
CA VAL A 11 4.12 0.27 -21.32
C VAL A 11 4.72 -0.46 -20.13
N GLY A 12 5.05 -1.74 -20.27
CA GLY A 12 5.69 -2.54 -19.23
C GLY A 12 7.02 -1.96 -18.76
N ALA A 13 7.88 -1.54 -19.69
CA ALA A 13 9.16 -0.92 -19.35
C ALA A 13 9.02 0.41 -18.61
N LEU A 14 8.10 1.28 -19.06
CA LEU A 14 7.82 2.55 -18.40
C LEU A 14 7.29 2.35 -16.97
N ARG A 15 6.38 1.37 -16.77
CA ARG A 15 5.85 1.01 -15.44
C ARG A 15 6.93 0.40 -14.55
N ALA A 16 7.80 -0.46 -15.09
CA ALA A 16 8.92 -1.02 -14.36
C ALA A 16 9.91 0.06 -13.89
N ILE A 17 10.21 1.05 -14.74
CA ILE A 17 11.01 2.22 -14.34
C ILE A 17 10.30 3.00 -13.23
N GLY A 18 8.98 3.23 -13.33
CA GLY A 18 8.17 3.84 -12.29
C GLY A 18 8.30 3.12 -10.96
N TYR A 19 8.18 1.79 -10.97
CA TYR A 19 8.33 0.92 -9.82
C TYR A 19 9.69 1.11 -9.11
N TYR A 20 10.81 1.02 -9.83
CA TYR A 20 12.13 1.20 -9.23
C TYR A 20 12.35 2.61 -8.67
N LEU A 21 11.84 3.63 -9.36
CA LEU A 21 11.93 5.02 -8.88
C LEU A 21 11.13 5.23 -7.58
N GLU A 22 9.97 4.59 -7.44
CA GLU A 22 9.17 4.62 -6.21
C GLU A 22 9.83 3.87 -5.08
N ARG A 23 10.26 2.65 -5.35
CA ARG A 23 11.00 1.80 -4.41
C ARG A 23 12.19 2.53 -3.80
N ASP A 24 12.93 3.26 -4.64
CA ASP A 24 14.12 4.02 -4.24
C ASP A 24 13.79 5.44 -3.75
N ARG A 25 12.52 5.75 -3.49
CA ARG A 25 12.06 7.04 -2.95
C ARG A 25 12.50 8.24 -3.80
N GLN A 26 12.58 8.05 -5.11
CA GLN A 26 12.93 9.13 -6.03
C GLN A 26 11.84 10.22 -6.08
N PRO A 27 12.20 11.47 -6.43
CA PRO A 27 11.23 12.56 -6.46
C PRO A 27 9.98 12.23 -7.26
N THR A 28 8.80 12.50 -6.71
CA THR A 28 7.49 12.16 -7.26
C THR A 28 7.29 12.63 -8.70
N HIS A 29 7.85 13.79 -9.09
CA HIS A 29 7.73 14.29 -10.45
C HIS A 29 8.43 13.38 -11.48
N ARG A 30 9.52 12.70 -11.09
CA ARG A 30 10.21 11.72 -11.96
C ARG A 30 9.35 10.48 -12.16
N VAL A 31 8.79 9.95 -11.08
CA VAL A 31 7.86 8.81 -11.11
C VAL A 31 6.66 9.12 -12.01
N LYS A 32 5.99 10.23 -11.74
CA LYS A 32 4.81 10.67 -12.52
C LYS A 32 5.09 10.82 -14.01
N ALA A 33 6.32 11.21 -14.40
CA ALA A 33 6.68 11.33 -15.82
C ALA A 33 6.63 9.96 -16.55
N TYR A 34 7.16 8.89 -15.94
CA TYR A 34 7.13 7.55 -16.53
C TYR A 34 5.73 6.94 -16.50
N ARG A 35 4.98 7.10 -15.41
CA ARG A 35 3.59 6.63 -15.32
C ARG A 35 2.71 7.31 -16.36
N ARG A 36 2.76 8.64 -16.46
CA ARG A 36 1.99 9.39 -17.46
C ARG A 36 2.33 8.95 -18.88
N ALA A 37 3.62 8.73 -19.18
CA ALA A 37 4.03 8.25 -20.51
C ALA A 37 3.46 6.86 -20.80
N ALA A 38 3.45 5.94 -19.80
CA ALA A 38 2.85 4.63 -19.93
C ALA A 38 1.35 4.71 -20.22
N ASP A 39 0.62 5.53 -19.47
CA ASP A 39 -0.83 5.72 -19.61
C ASP A 39 -1.16 6.35 -20.98
N THR A 40 -0.39 7.36 -21.39
CA THR A 40 -0.55 8.02 -22.70
C THR A 40 -0.47 7.04 -23.85
N ILE A 41 0.56 6.17 -23.90
CA ILE A 41 0.69 5.21 -25.01
C ILE A 41 -0.25 4.01 -24.87
N ALA A 42 -0.65 3.64 -23.65
CA ALA A 42 -1.62 2.57 -23.42
C ALA A 42 -3.04 2.96 -23.88
N ALA A 43 -3.38 4.25 -23.82
CA ALA A 43 -4.68 4.78 -24.25
C ALA A 43 -4.81 4.92 -25.77
N LEU A 44 -3.72 4.83 -26.54
CA LEU A 44 -3.72 5.03 -27.99
C LEU A 44 -3.79 3.70 -28.74
N PRO A 45 -4.37 3.68 -29.96
CA PRO A 45 -4.23 2.54 -30.86
C PRO A 45 -2.75 2.25 -31.14
N ALA A 46 -2.35 0.98 -31.08
CA ALA A 46 -0.96 0.57 -31.30
C ALA A 46 -0.41 1.02 -32.68
N SER A 47 -1.28 1.10 -33.70
CA SER A 47 -0.95 1.63 -35.03
C SER A 47 -0.56 3.11 -34.97
N GLU A 48 -1.22 3.91 -34.15
CA GLU A 48 -0.90 5.34 -33.97
C GLU A 48 0.46 5.53 -33.29
N VAL A 49 0.68 4.84 -32.17
CA VAL A 49 1.98 4.88 -31.44
C VAL A 49 3.12 4.53 -32.40
N ARG A 50 2.95 3.49 -33.22
CA ARG A 50 3.94 3.09 -34.23
C ARG A 50 4.13 4.13 -35.31
N ALA A 51 3.06 4.75 -35.81
CA ALA A 51 3.16 5.82 -36.82
C ALA A 51 3.96 7.01 -36.29
N ARG A 52 3.66 7.47 -35.07
CA ARG A 52 4.38 8.56 -34.40
C ARG A 52 5.84 8.21 -34.13
N ARG A 53 6.13 6.96 -33.72
CA ARG A 53 7.51 6.50 -33.57
C ARG A 53 8.29 6.61 -34.87
N ARG A 54 7.70 6.15 -36.02
CA ARG A 54 8.34 6.24 -37.32
C ARG A 54 8.56 7.68 -37.81
N ALA A 55 7.63 8.57 -37.47
CA ALA A 55 7.69 9.98 -37.79
C ALA A 55 8.59 10.80 -36.86
N GLY A 56 9.04 10.23 -35.71
CA GLY A 56 9.79 10.97 -34.68
C GLY A 56 8.95 12.02 -33.96
N THR A 57 7.63 11.77 -33.81
CA THR A 57 6.65 12.72 -33.22
C THR A 57 6.04 12.21 -31.90
N LEU A 58 6.66 11.24 -31.24
CA LEU A 58 6.17 10.76 -29.95
C LEU A 58 6.16 11.86 -28.88
N THR A 59 7.14 12.76 -28.90
CA THR A 59 7.24 13.87 -27.94
C THR A 59 6.16 14.96 -28.13
N GLU A 60 5.39 14.94 -29.21
CA GLU A 60 4.22 15.80 -29.40
C GLU A 60 3.04 15.32 -28.54
N LEU A 61 3.06 14.08 -28.05
CA LEU A 61 2.05 13.56 -27.15
C LEU A 61 2.23 14.12 -25.73
N ALA A 62 1.12 14.56 -25.13
CA ALA A 62 1.14 15.07 -23.77
C ALA A 62 1.70 14.02 -22.79
N GLY A 63 2.70 14.40 -22.00
CA GLY A 63 3.33 13.52 -21.02
C GLY A 63 4.49 12.68 -21.53
N ILE A 64 4.85 12.80 -22.82
CA ILE A 64 6.03 12.16 -23.38
C ILE A 64 7.13 13.19 -23.61
N GLY A 65 8.27 13.01 -22.94
CA GLY A 65 9.47 13.82 -23.12
C GLY A 65 10.61 12.98 -23.70
N PRO A 66 11.78 13.59 -24.00
CA PRO A 66 12.88 12.88 -24.64
C PRO A 66 13.35 11.61 -23.91
N LYS A 67 13.33 11.61 -22.57
CA LYS A 67 13.74 10.43 -21.78
C LYS A 67 12.74 9.29 -21.85
N THR A 68 11.45 9.58 -21.81
CA THR A 68 10.40 8.56 -21.92
C THR A 68 10.23 8.08 -23.36
N GLU A 69 10.44 8.95 -24.37
CA GLU A 69 10.51 8.57 -25.77
C GLU A 69 11.62 7.54 -26.02
N ALA A 70 12.83 7.77 -25.50
CA ALA A 70 13.93 6.81 -25.65
C ALA A 70 13.56 5.42 -25.13
N VAL A 71 12.94 5.34 -23.94
CA VAL A 71 12.43 4.08 -23.38
C VAL A 71 11.39 3.42 -24.28
N ILE A 72 10.45 4.20 -24.81
CA ILE A 72 9.40 3.69 -25.73
C ILE A 72 10.03 3.10 -26.98
N VAL A 73 10.95 3.82 -27.59
CA VAL A 73 11.63 3.39 -28.83
C VAL A 73 12.42 2.11 -28.59
N GLU A 74 13.30 2.07 -27.60
CA GLU A 74 14.10 0.90 -27.26
C GLU A 74 13.22 -0.33 -26.98
N ALA A 75 12.17 -0.20 -26.19
CA ALA A 75 11.26 -1.29 -25.86
C ALA A 75 10.45 -1.77 -27.08
N MET A 76 10.01 -0.85 -27.94
CA MET A 76 9.30 -1.21 -29.18
C MET A 76 10.22 -1.93 -30.18
N ASP A 77 11.53 -1.68 -30.15
CA ASP A 77 12.53 -2.38 -30.93
C ASP A 77 12.86 -3.79 -30.41
N GLY A 78 12.31 -4.13 -29.24
CA GLY A 78 12.51 -5.43 -28.60
C GLY A 78 13.72 -5.50 -27.67
N ALA A 79 14.37 -4.36 -27.41
CA ALA A 79 15.45 -4.26 -26.43
C ALA A 79 14.89 -3.96 -25.04
N THR A 80 15.59 -4.40 -23.98
CA THR A 80 15.36 -3.86 -22.63
C THR A 80 15.95 -2.46 -22.59
N PRO A 81 15.15 -1.41 -22.24
CA PRO A 81 15.65 -0.05 -22.21
C PRO A 81 16.86 0.12 -21.30
N ALA A 82 17.90 0.80 -21.78
CA ALA A 82 19.16 0.97 -21.04
C ALA A 82 18.96 1.60 -19.65
N TYR A 83 18.00 2.50 -19.54
CA TYR A 83 17.69 3.10 -18.23
C TYR A 83 17.04 2.10 -17.27
N LEU A 84 16.18 1.18 -17.76
CA LEU A 84 15.62 0.12 -16.93
C LEU A 84 16.72 -0.84 -16.45
N VAL A 85 17.60 -1.29 -17.36
CA VAL A 85 18.76 -2.14 -16.98
C VAL A 85 19.58 -1.49 -15.87
N LYS A 86 19.88 -0.20 -16.00
CA LYS A 86 20.64 0.54 -14.97
C LYS A 86 19.92 0.55 -13.61
N LEU A 87 18.60 0.68 -13.59
CA LEU A 87 17.82 0.66 -12.35
C LEU A 87 17.77 -0.75 -11.73
N GLU A 88 17.64 -1.78 -12.57
CA GLU A 88 17.66 -3.18 -12.14
C GLU A 88 19.02 -3.57 -11.54
N GLU A 89 20.11 -3.19 -12.18
CA GLU A 89 21.47 -3.42 -11.67
C GLU A 89 21.78 -2.66 -10.39
N ALA A 90 21.20 -1.46 -10.23
CA ALA A 90 21.34 -0.65 -9.01
C ALA A 90 20.42 -1.12 -7.87
N ALA A 91 19.37 -1.85 -8.18
CA ALA A 91 18.38 -2.32 -7.21
C ALA A 91 18.96 -3.45 -6.35
N GLY A 92 19.60 -3.09 -5.26
CA GLY A 92 20.02 -4.04 -4.22
C GLY A 92 18.89 -4.48 -3.30
N GLU A 93 19.21 -5.36 -2.36
CA GLU A 93 18.32 -5.66 -1.24
C GLU A 93 18.07 -4.37 -0.43
N LEU A 94 16.83 -4.11 -0.05
CA LEU A 94 16.45 -2.94 0.78
C LEU A 94 16.94 -3.08 2.23
N THR A 95 17.02 -4.32 2.72
CA THR A 95 17.59 -4.69 4.02
C THR A 95 18.19 -6.10 3.93
N SER A 96 19.18 -6.37 4.78
CA SER A 96 19.80 -7.71 4.89
C SER A 96 19.09 -8.62 5.91
N ALA A 97 18.23 -8.05 6.77
CA ALA A 97 17.49 -8.74 7.82
C ALA A 97 16.01 -8.92 7.46
N GLY A 98 15.22 -9.53 8.34
CA GLY A 98 13.77 -9.71 8.13
C GLY A 98 13.39 -10.78 7.09
N LYS A 99 14.35 -11.56 6.59
CA LYS A 99 14.11 -12.50 5.47
C LYS A 99 13.16 -13.64 5.85
N ARG A 100 13.27 -14.16 7.08
CA ARG A 100 12.38 -15.23 7.56
C ARG A 100 10.94 -14.73 7.66
N MET A 101 10.75 -13.58 8.28
CA MET A 101 9.43 -12.95 8.40
C MET A 101 8.86 -12.65 7.01
N ARG A 102 9.65 -12.00 6.12
CA ARG A 102 9.20 -11.69 4.75
C ARG A 102 8.77 -12.93 3.95
N ALA A 103 9.49 -14.04 4.11
CA ALA A 103 9.16 -15.30 3.44
C ALA A 103 7.88 -15.94 3.97
N ALA A 104 7.48 -15.65 5.21
CA ALA A 104 6.24 -16.15 5.80
C ALA A 104 5.01 -15.32 5.42
N LEU A 105 5.18 -14.04 5.01
CA LEU A 105 4.06 -13.17 4.69
C LEU A 105 3.32 -13.62 3.42
N GLN A 106 2.01 -13.70 3.50
CA GLN A 106 1.11 -14.02 2.40
C GLN A 106 0.38 -12.78 1.85
N ALA A 107 0.33 -11.68 2.61
CA ALA A 107 -0.42 -10.48 2.25
C ALA A 107 0.24 -9.18 2.69
N ASP A 108 -0.24 -8.08 2.10
CA ASP A 108 -0.18 -6.72 2.62
C ASP A 108 -1.62 -6.27 2.89
N LEU A 109 -1.90 -5.79 4.10
CA LEU A 109 -3.26 -5.49 4.56
C LEU A 109 -3.53 -3.99 4.68
N HIS A 110 -2.57 -3.14 4.27
CA HIS A 110 -2.72 -1.68 4.30
C HIS A 110 -2.04 -1.04 3.09
N LEU A 111 -2.83 -0.73 2.07
CA LEU A 111 -2.36 -0.07 0.85
C LEU A 111 -3.49 0.72 0.16
N HIS A 112 -3.10 1.68 -0.69
CA HIS A 112 -3.99 2.64 -1.33
C HIS A 112 -3.92 2.58 -2.85
N SER A 113 -5.01 2.96 -3.50
CA SER A 113 -5.11 3.09 -4.95
C SER A 113 -5.40 4.53 -5.37
N GLU A 114 -5.50 4.76 -6.68
CA GLU A 114 -5.93 6.05 -7.26
C GLU A 114 -7.37 6.45 -6.88
N TRP A 115 -8.12 5.57 -6.22
CA TRP A 115 -9.45 5.91 -5.72
C TRP A 115 -9.35 6.91 -4.55
N SER A 116 -8.32 6.81 -3.72
CA SER A 116 -8.02 7.84 -2.71
C SER A 116 -6.80 8.67 -3.15
N ASP A 117 -5.67 8.54 -2.51
CA ASP A 117 -4.45 9.31 -2.76
C ASP A 117 -3.27 8.47 -3.28
N GLY A 118 -3.50 7.20 -3.56
CA GLY A 118 -2.55 6.36 -4.26
C GLY A 118 -2.31 6.82 -5.69
N GLY A 119 -1.20 6.43 -6.25
CA GLY A 119 -0.74 6.85 -7.59
C GLY A 119 -1.01 5.83 -8.70
N SER A 120 -1.76 4.76 -8.45
CA SER A 120 -1.94 3.66 -9.40
C SER A 120 -3.30 2.99 -9.29
N PRO A 121 -3.78 2.42 -10.41
CA PRO A 121 -5.01 1.62 -10.41
C PRO A 121 -4.91 0.40 -9.50
N ILE A 122 -6.04 -0.03 -8.97
CA ILE A 122 -6.18 -1.23 -8.11
C ILE A 122 -5.50 -2.45 -8.77
N GLU A 123 -5.76 -2.68 -10.06
CA GLU A 123 -5.18 -3.82 -10.79
C GLU A 123 -3.65 -3.80 -10.82
N GLU A 124 -3.03 -2.62 -10.93
CA GLU A 124 -1.57 -2.50 -10.94
C GLU A 124 -0.96 -2.80 -9.56
N MET A 125 -1.62 -2.33 -8.50
CA MET A 125 -1.25 -2.67 -7.12
C MET A 125 -1.34 -4.19 -6.88
N ALA A 126 -2.46 -4.80 -7.24
CA ALA A 126 -2.71 -6.23 -7.10
C ALA A 126 -1.68 -7.10 -7.87
N ARG A 127 -1.44 -6.78 -9.13
CA ARG A 127 -0.45 -7.50 -9.94
C ARG A 127 0.98 -7.35 -9.41
N THR A 128 1.27 -6.22 -8.78
CA THR A 128 2.59 -6.01 -8.17
C THR A 128 2.71 -6.81 -6.87
N ALA A 129 1.69 -6.81 -6.01
CA ALA A 129 1.67 -7.64 -4.81
C ALA A 129 1.84 -9.13 -5.16
N TYR A 130 1.13 -9.64 -6.17
CA TYR A 130 1.30 -11.01 -6.65
C TYR A 130 2.75 -11.29 -7.11
N ARG A 131 3.37 -10.40 -7.88
CA ARG A 131 4.77 -10.55 -8.32
C ARG A 131 5.77 -10.55 -7.15
N LEU A 132 5.44 -9.88 -6.05
CA LEU A 132 6.23 -9.88 -4.81
C LEU A 132 5.98 -11.12 -3.94
N GLY A 133 5.12 -12.05 -4.40
CA GLY A 133 4.86 -13.34 -3.77
C GLY A 133 3.65 -13.38 -2.84
N HIS A 134 2.88 -12.28 -2.74
CA HIS A 134 1.64 -12.30 -1.98
C HIS A 134 0.57 -13.18 -2.63
N LYS A 135 -0.29 -13.76 -1.80
CA LYS A 135 -1.43 -14.59 -2.21
C LYS A 135 -2.73 -13.78 -2.27
N TYR A 136 -2.80 -12.74 -1.47
CA TYR A 136 -3.90 -11.78 -1.43
C TYR A 136 -3.40 -10.43 -0.92
N LEU A 137 -4.25 -9.42 -0.97
CA LEU A 137 -4.02 -8.11 -0.34
C LEU A 137 -5.34 -7.54 0.17
N ALA A 138 -5.30 -6.58 1.10
CA ALA A 138 -6.47 -5.76 1.43
C ALA A 138 -6.30 -4.35 0.87
N LEU A 139 -7.28 -3.92 0.05
CA LEU A 139 -7.34 -2.56 -0.48
C LEU A 139 -8.00 -1.64 0.55
N THR A 140 -7.23 -0.73 1.13
CA THR A 140 -7.65 0.09 2.28
C THR A 140 -7.69 1.58 1.97
N ASP A 141 -8.22 1.98 0.83
CA ASP A 141 -8.40 3.40 0.51
C ASP A 141 -9.10 4.17 1.65
N HIS A 142 -8.78 5.45 1.82
CA HIS A 142 -9.20 6.27 2.95
C HIS A 142 -10.72 6.50 3.06
N SER A 143 -11.18 6.71 4.30
CA SER A 143 -12.53 7.13 4.65
C SER A 143 -12.80 8.61 4.29
N PRO A 144 -14.07 9.07 4.22
CA PRO A 144 -14.45 10.35 3.63
C PRO A 144 -13.81 11.59 4.27
N ARG A 145 -13.61 11.57 5.59
CA ARG A 145 -13.14 12.74 6.35
C ARG A 145 -11.74 13.19 5.94
N LEU A 146 -10.92 12.28 5.46
CA LEU A 146 -9.57 12.63 5.00
C LEU A 146 -9.62 13.22 3.59
N THR A 147 -10.17 14.43 3.48
CA THR A 147 -10.39 15.12 2.20
C THR A 147 -9.10 15.41 1.43
N VAL A 148 -7.98 15.64 2.14
CA VAL A 148 -6.65 15.84 1.51
C VAL A 148 -6.14 14.59 0.79
N ALA A 149 -6.61 13.42 1.20
CA ALA A 149 -6.33 12.13 0.56
C ALA A 149 -7.47 11.66 -0.37
N ASN A 150 -8.42 12.54 -0.73
CA ASN A 150 -9.55 12.20 -1.58
C ASN A 150 -10.36 10.98 -1.05
N GLY A 151 -10.54 10.90 0.27
CA GLY A 151 -11.24 9.80 0.92
C GLY A 151 -12.61 9.48 0.30
N LEU A 152 -13.00 8.22 0.32
CA LEU A 152 -14.15 7.72 -0.41
C LEU A 152 -15.47 8.00 0.34
N SER A 153 -16.39 8.71 -0.33
CA SER A 153 -17.78 8.79 0.14
C SER A 153 -18.43 7.39 0.16
N ARG A 154 -19.56 7.27 0.85
CA ARG A 154 -20.36 6.02 0.88
C ARG A 154 -20.60 5.48 -0.55
N GLU A 155 -21.03 6.34 -1.47
CA GLU A 155 -21.34 5.97 -2.86
C GLU A 155 -20.08 5.48 -3.59
N ARG A 156 -18.96 6.20 -3.44
CA ARG A 156 -17.69 5.80 -4.04
C ARG A 156 -17.18 4.47 -3.47
N ARG A 157 -17.35 4.25 -2.16
CA ARG A 157 -17.00 2.97 -1.52
C ARG A 157 -17.82 1.82 -2.09
N LEU A 158 -19.13 1.98 -2.22
CA LEU A 158 -19.99 0.96 -2.82
C LEU A 158 -19.60 0.64 -4.28
N GLN A 159 -19.29 1.67 -5.07
CA GLN A 159 -18.77 1.48 -6.43
C GLN A 159 -17.42 0.73 -6.43
N GLN A 160 -16.54 1.04 -5.49
CA GLN A 160 -15.26 0.34 -5.38
C GLN A 160 -15.42 -1.15 -5.07
N LEU A 161 -16.35 -1.52 -4.20
CA LEU A 161 -16.67 -2.93 -3.92
C LEU A 161 -17.08 -3.69 -5.19
N GLU A 162 -17.87 -3.06 -6.07
CA GLU A 162 -18.27 -3.64 -7.36
C GLU A 162 -17.05 -3.80 -8.29
N VAL A 163 -16.19 -2.79 -8.36
CA VAL A 163 -14.95 -2.83 -9.17
C VAL A 163 -14.02 -3.93 -8.67
N VAL A 164 -13.83 -4.07 -7.36
CA VAL A 164 -13.00 -5.12 -6.76
C VAL A 164 -13.59 -6.50 -7.07
N ALA A 165 -14.91 -6.67 -6.99
CA ALA A 165 -15.55 -7.94 -7.32
C ALA A 165 -15.32 -8.35 -8.80
N GLU A 166 -15.39 -7.41 -9.74
CA GLU A 166 -15.10 -7.68 -11.15
C GLU A 166 -13.60 -7.95 -11.39
N LEU A 167 -12.73 -7.22 -10.74
CA LEU A 167 -11.28 -7.47 -10.81
C LEU A 167 -10.92 -8.85 -10.26
N ASN A 168 -11.51 -9.27 -9.15
CA ASN A 168 -11.26 -10.58 -8.57
C ASN A 168 -11.62 -11.71 -9.52
N LYS A 169 -12.75 -11.64 -10.26
CA LYS A 169 -13.10 -12.64 -11.28
C LYS A 169 -12.00 -12.81 -12.33
N LYS A 170 -11.40 -11.68 -12.76
CA LYS A 170 -10.32 -11.67 -13.74
C LYS A 170 -9.01 -12.18 -13.13
N LEU A 171 -8.61 -11.63 -11.99
CA LEU A 171 -7.30 -11.89 -11.38
C LEU A 171 -7.18 -13.31 -10.85
N GLN A 172 -8.23 -13.88 -10.26
CA GLN A 172 -8.23 -15.27 -9.81
C GLN A 172 -7.95 -16.26 -10.94
N ALA A 173 -8.47 -15.98 -12.14
CA ALA A 173 -8.21 -16.82 -13.31
C ALA A 173 -6.80 -16.64 -13.88
N GLU A 174 -6.23 -15.44 -13.78
CA GLU A 174 -4.94 -15.07 -14.40
C GLU A 174 -3.74 -15.25 -13.43
N LEU A 175 -3.96 -15.18 -12.11
CA LEU A 175 -2.93 -15.08 -11.07
C LEU A 175 -3.08 -16.16 -9.98
N ASP A 176 -3.36 -17.39 -10.37
CA ASP A 176 -3.36 -18.56 -9.48
C ASP A 176 -4.20 -18.36 -8.19
N GLY A 177 -5.42 -17.86 -8.35
CA GLY A 177 -6.34 -17.65 -7.24
C GLY A 177 -6.11 -16.37 -6.41
N PHE A 178 -5.20 -15.47 -6.82
CA PHE A 178 -4.95 -14.22 -6.12
C PHE A 178 -6.22 -13.40 -5.89
N THR A 179 -6.40 -12.87 -4.68
CA THR A 179 -7.62 -12.16 -4.26
C THR A 179 -7.30 -10.76 -3.70
N ILE A 180 -8.13 -9.79 -4.05
CA ILE A 180 -8.19 -8.47 -3.42
C ILE A 180 -9.31 -8.52 -2.38
N LEU A 181 -8.99 -8.33 -1.11
CA LEU A 181 -9.94 -8.15 -0.03
C LEU A 181 -10.44 -6.71 0.01
N ASN A 182 -11.70 -6.53 0.35
CA ASN A 182 -12.31 -5.21 0.54
C ASN A 182 -11.91 -4.66 1.90
N GLY A 183 -11.16 -3.58 1.93
CA GLY A 183 -10.74 -2.95 3.16
C GLY A 183 -11.01 -1.46 3.20
N ILE A 184 -10.67 -0.84 4.31
CA ILE A 184 -10.68 0.60 4.52
C ILE A 184 -9.59 0.99 5.49
N GLU A 185 -8.91 2.11 5.24
CA GLU A 185 -8.28 2.86 6.32
C GLU A 185 -9.28 3.91 6.81
N VAL A 186 -9.89 3.63 7.98
CA VAL A 186 -10.90 4.50 8.58
C VAL A 186 -10.27 5.49 9.55
N ASP A 187 -10.63 6.78 9.43
CA ASP A 187 -10.17 7.80 10.38
C ASP A 187 -10.87 7.63 11.73
N ILE A 188 -10.10 7.63 12.81
CA ILE A 188 -10.63 7.67 14.17
C ILE A 188 -10.98 9.12 14.51
N ASN A 189 -12.24 9.41 14.73
CA ASN A 189 -12.73 10.74 15.13
C ASN A 189 -12.18 11.16 16.49
N GLU A 190 -12.26 12.46 16.82
CA GLU A 190 -11.73 12.98 18.09
C GLU A 190 -12.41 12.36 19.34
N ASP A 191 -13.64 11.90 19.20
CA ASP A 191 -14.40 11.21 20.24
C ASP A 191 -14.23 9.67 20.24
N GLY A 192 -13.36 9.15 19.35
CA GLY A 192 -13.09 7.71 19.22
C GLY A 192 -14.10 6.94 18.36
N THR A 193 -15.11 7.61 17.76
CA THR A 193 -15.96 6.98 16.74
C THR A 193 -15.21 6.85 15.41
N LEU A 194 -15.70 5.99 14.53
CA LEU A 194 -15.09 5.77 13.20
C LEU A 194 -15.77 6.63 12.14
N ASP A 195 -15.00 7.13 11.18
CA ASP A 195 -15.48 7.91 10.03
C ASP A 195 -16.04 7.00 8.93
N CYS A 196 -16.91 6.09 9.29
CA CYS A 196 -17.61 5.19 8.37
C CYS A 196 -18.88 4.63 9.02
N ASP A 197 -19.92 4.46 8.23
CA ASP A 197 -21.17 3.83 8.69
C ASP A 197 -20.94 2.35 9.01
N THR A 198 -21.53 1.86 10.11
CA THR A 198 -21.45 0.45 10.52
C THR A 198 -21.95 -0.51 9.44
N GLU A 199 -22.97 -0.12 8.65
CA GLU A 199 -23.43 -0.93 7.50
C GLU A 199 -22.38 -1.13 6.40
N ILE A 200 -21.49 -0.15 6.22
CA ILE A 200 -20.37 -0.27 5.29
C ILE A 200 -19.27 -1.11 5.91
N LEU A 201 -18.90 -0.84 7.16
CA LEU A 201 -17.88 -1.62 7.89
C LEU A 201 -18.21 -3.11 7.89
N ALA A 202 -19.46 -3.49 8.13
CA ALA A 202 -19.93 -4.88 8.10
C ALA A 202 -19.84 -5.58 6.72
N ARG A 203 -19.47 -4.86 5.65
CA ARG A 203 -19.26 -5.39 4.30
C ARG A 203 -17.80 -5.48 3.90
N LEU A 204 -16.91 -5.06 4.79
CA LEU A 204 -15.47 -5.04 4.55
C LEU A 204 -14.81 -6.27 5.19
N ASP A 205 -13.76 -6.72 4.56
CA ASP A 205 -12.98 -7.87 5.00
C ASP A 205 -11.87 -7.47 5.99
N VAL A 206 -11.35 -6.22 5.88
CA VAL A 206 -10.29 -5.69 6.74
C VAL A 206 -10.51 -4.20 7.02
N VAL A 207 -10.48 -3.82 8.29
CA VAL A 207 -10.61 -2.43 8.75
C VAL A 207 -9.37 -2.01 9.52
N VAL A 208 -8.59 -1.11 8.94
CA VAL A 208 -7.44 -0.45 9.58
C VAL A 208 -7.93 0.88 10.15
N ALA A 209 -7.89 1.05 11.47
CA ALA A 209 -8.29 2.30 12.13
C ALA A 209 -7.09 3.18 12.46
N SER A 210 -7.06 4.41 11.96
CA SER A 210 -5.91 5.31 12.06
C SER A 210 -6.27 6.70 12.56
N VAL A 211 -5.34 7.36 13.25
CA VAL A 211 -5.47 8.76 13.68
C VAL A 211 -4.74 9.67 12.70
N HIS A 212 -5.48 10.52 11.96
CA HIS A 212 -4.89 11.46 11.01
C HIS A 212 -5.03 12.93 11.42
N SER A 213 -5.87 13.23 12.41
CA SER A 213 -6.14 14.59 12.88
C SER A 213 -5.84 14.75 14.36
N LYS A 214 -5.57 16.00 14.80
CA LYS A 214 -5.29 16.29 16.22
C LYS A 214 -4.19 15.43 16.85
N LEU A 215 -3.17 15.10 16.10
CA LEU A 215 -2.05 14.24 16.51
C LEU A 215 -1.28 14.74 17.75
N ARG A 216 -1.49 16.01 18.16
CA ARG A 216 -0.94 16.59 19.38
C ARG A 216 -1.96 16.71 20.51
N MET A 217 -3.01 15.88 20.49
CA MET A 217 -3.95 15.74 21.59
C MET A 217 -3.19 15.29 22.86
N ALA A 218 -3.61 15.71 24.04
CA ALA A 218 -3.01 15.26 25.29
C ALA A 218 -3.16 13.75 25.47
N ALA A 219 -2.27 13.11 26.24
CA ALA A 219 -2.18 11.65 26.34
C ALA A 219 -3.48 10.99 26.77
N GLU A 220 -4.13 11.49 27.82
CA GLU A 220 -5.37 10.91 28.36
C GLU A 220 -6.50 10.88 27.31
N PRO A 221 -6.93 12.01 26.68
CA PRO A 221 -7.97 11.97 25.65
C PRO A 221 -7.54 11.23 24.36
N MET A 222 -6.24 11.17 24.04
CA MET A 222 -5.79 10.35 22.93
C MET A 222 -5.92 8.86 23.23
N THR A 223 -5.60 8.45 24.45
CA THR A 223 -5.79 7.07 24.93
C THR A 223 -7.26 6.67 24.88
N GLU A 224 -8.16 7.50 25.41
CA GLU A 224 -9.61 7.23 25.35
C GLU A 224 -10.12 7.13 23.92
N ARG A 225 -9.66 8.02 23.03
CA ARG A 225 -9.97 8.03 21.59
C ARG A 225 -9.59 6.69 20.93
N MET A 226 -8.36 6.23 21.16
CA MET A 226 -7.84 5.00 20.55
C MET A 226 -8.54 3.76 21.13
N VAL A 227 -8.69 3.68 22.45
CA VAL A 227 -9.36 2.56 23.12
C VAL A 227 -10.81 2.41 22.65
N ARG A 228 -11.53 3.53 22.49
CA ARG A 228 -12.91 3.49 21.99
C ARG A 228 -13.00 2.97 20.54
N ALA A 229 -12.05 3.35 19.68
CA ALA A 229 -11.99 2.83 18.33
C ALA A 229 -11.64 1.34 18.31
N ILE A 230 -10.65 0.91 19.09
CA ILE A 230 -10.22 -0.50 19.23
C ILE A 230 -11.38 -1.38 19.76
N ALA A 231 -12.22 -0.86 20.66
CA ALA A 231 -13.37 -1.59 21.17
C ALA A 231 -14.52 -1.75 20.16
N ASN A 232 -14.42 -1.17 18.97
CA ASN A 232 -15.40 -1.38 17.91
C ASN A 232 -15.18 -2.76 17.26
N PRO A 233 -16.20 -3.66 17.21
CA PRO A 233 -16.03 -5.03 16.74
C PRO A 233 -15.65 -5.16 15.26
N HIS A 234 -15.68 -4.07 14.50
CA HIS A 234 -15.24 -4.05 13.10
C HIS A 234 -13.79 -3.59 12.91
N VAL A 235 -13.05 -3.26 13.98
CA VAL A 235 -11.67 -2.80 13.87
C VAL A 235 -10.71 -3.96 14.01
N ASP A 236 -10.02 -4.29 12.93
CA ASP A 236 -9.08 -5.40 12.89
C ASP A 236 -7.63 -4.96 13.19
N VAL A 237 -7.24 -3.77 12.72
CA VAL A 237 -5.87 -3.26 12.82
C VAL A 237 -5.85 -1.84 13.35
N LEU A 238 -5.02 -1.56 14.36
CA LEU A 238 -4.65 -0.20 14.77
C LEU A 238 -3.49 0.28 13.90
N GLY A 239 -3.78 1.12 12.91
CA GLY A 239 -2.81 1.63 11.93
C GLY A 239 -1.85 2.65 12.54
N HIS A 240 -0.58 2.61 12.14
CA HIS A 240 0.54 3.53 12.50
C HIS A 240 0.27 4.40 13.74
N CYS A 241 0.11 3.76 14.88
CA CYS A 241 -0.53 4.26 16.11
C CYS A 241 0.09 5.55 16.69
N THR A 242 1.36 5.87 16.42
CA THR A 242 1.96 7.13 16.88
C THR A 242 1.82 8.26 15.85
N GLY A 243 1.49 7.96 14.61
CA GLY A 243 1.38 8.94 13.53
C GLY A 243 2.66 9.71 13.23
N ARG A 244 3.82 9.26 13.73
CA ARG A 244 5.11 9.95 13.58
C ARG A 244 5.59 9.99 12.13
N LEU A 245 6.45 10.97 11.83
CA LEU A 245 7.27 11.01 10.62
C LEU A 245 8.72 11.28 11.04
N ILE A 246 9.63 10.36 10.71
CA ILE A 246 11.04 10.46 11.06
C ILE A 246 11.88 11.08 9.94
N THR A 247 11.35 11.08 8.72
CA THR A 247 11.99 11.65 7.52
C THR A 247 10.93 11.91 6.43
N GLY A 248 11.33 12.46 5.30
CA GLY A 248 10.52 12.61 4.10
C GLY A 248 10.33 14.06 3.65
N ALA A 249 9.76 14.23 2.46
CA ALA A 249 9.55 15.55 1.84
C ALA A 249 8.59 16.46 2.63
N ARG A 250 7.72 15.88 3.47
CA ARG A 250 6.78 16.59 4.37
C ARG A 250 7.42 17.00 5.71
N GLY A 251 8.74 16.77 5.88
CA GLY A 251 9.45 17.03 7.12
C GLY A 251 9.26 15.93 8.18
N THR A 252 9.57 16.26 9.43
CA THR A 252 9.42 15.37 10.60
C THR A 252 8.17 15.74 11.39
N ARG A 253 7.60 14.75 12.06
CA ARG A 253 6.48 14.92 12.99
C ARG A 253 6.73 14.05 14.22
N PRO A 254 6.64 14.59 15.45
CA PRO A 254 6.78 13.80 16.66
C PRO A 254 5.66 12.77 16.78
N GLU A 255 5.85 11.80 17.65
CA GLU A 255 4.85 10.81 18.04
C GLU A 255 3.66 11.49 18.72
N SER A 256 2.45 10.95 18.52
CA SER A 256 1.32 11.25 19.37
C SER A 256 1.56 10.67 20.76
N GLU A 257 1.10 11.37 21.80
CA GLU A 257 1.22 10.94 23.17
C GLU A 257 -0.04 10.20 23.60
N PHE A 258 0.12 8.98 24.12
CA PHE A 258 -0.95 8.16 24.69
C PHE A 258 -0.37 7.17 25.71
N ASP A 259 -1.20 6.61 26.57
CA ASP A 259 -0.84 5.52 27.47
C ASP A 259 -0.76 4.21 26.66
N ALA A 260 0.47 3.81 26.35
CA ALA A 260 0.71 2.67 25.49
C ALA A 260 0.32 1.33 26.14
N GLU A 261 0.44 1.20 27.46
CA GLU A 261 0.04 -0.01 28.18
C GLU A 261 -1.49 -0.18 28.09
N VAL A 262 -2.25 0.89 28.29
CA VAL A 262 -3.71 0.87 28.17
C VAL A 262 -4.16 0.56 26.75
N VAL A 263 -3.54 1.19 25.73
CA VAL A 263 -3.89 0.99 24.32
C VAL A 263 -3.57 -0.43 23.86
N PHE A 264 -2.38 -0.95 24.20
CA PHE A 264 -1.98 -2.30 23.77
C PHE A 264 -2.74 -3.39 24.54
N GLU A 265 -3.09 -3.15 25.81
CA GLU A 265 -4.00 -4.04 26.54
C GLU A 265 -5.40 -4.07 25.88
N ALA A 266 -5.90 -2.93 25.42
CA ALA A 266 -7.14 -2.90 24.64
C ALA A 266 -7.01 -3.70 23.33
N CYS A 267 -5.92 -3.52 22.58
CA CYS A 267 -5.65 -4.32 21.38
C CYS A 267 -5.69 -5.82 21.68
N ARG A 268 -5.02 -6.25 22.74
CA ARG A 268 -4.99 -7.66 23.16
C ARG A 268 -6.39 -8.18 23.57
N GLN A 269 -7.16 -7.39 24.31
CA GLN A 269 -8.48 -7.80 24.81
C GLN A 269 -9.55 -7.87 23.71
N PHE A 270 -9.51 -6.92 22.78
CA PHE A 270 -10.49 -6.85 21.69
C PHE A 270 -10.06 -7.58 20.41
N GLY A 271 -8.85 -8.21 20.40
CA GLY A 271 -8.36 -8.95 19.27
C GLY A 271 -7.93 -8.06 18.09
N THR A 272 -7.56 -6.79 18.34
CA THR A 272 -7.09 -5.86 17.31
C THR A 272 -5.58 -5.99 17.13
N ALA A 273 -5.09 -6.16 15.91
CA ALA A 273 -3.67 -6.21 15.62
C ALA A 273 -3.01 -4.83 15.70
N VAL A 274 -1.78 -4.78 16.23
CA VAL A 274 -0.96 -3.55 16.20
C VAL A 274 -0.17 -3.53 14.88
N GLU A 275 -0.34 -2.50 14.08
CA GLU A 275 0.38 -2.38 12.82
C GLU A 275 1.88 -2.12 13.04
N ILE A 276 2.72 -2.88 12.34
CA ILE A 276 4.14 -2.59 12.11
C ILE A 276 4.23 -1.95 10.73
N ASN A 277 4.02 -0.64 10.66
CA ASN A 277 4.03 0.12 9.43
C ASN A 277 5.45 0.20 8.87
N SER A 278 5.63 -0.33 7.67
CA SER A 278 6.93 -0.51 7.01
C SER A 278 7.41 0.73 6.27
N ARG A 279 6.56 1.75 6.14
CA ARG A 279 6.89 2.96 5.39
C ARG A 279 8.13 3.64 5.96
N PRO A 280 9.20 3.86 5.15
CA PRO A 280 10.48 4.40 5.65
C PRO A 280 10.37 5.77 6.29
N GLU A 281 9.35 6.55 5.96
CA GLU A 281 9.09 7.85 6.57
C GLU A 281 8.48 7.74 7.96
N ARG A 282 7.85 6.61 8.30
CA ARG A 282 7.17 6.36 9.58
C ARG A 282 7.94 5.41 10.47
N LEU A 283 8.13 4.17 10.01
CA LEU A 283 8.64 3.04 10.81
C LEU A 283 7.92 3.00 12.18
N ASP A 284 6.59 3.03 12.13
CA ASP A 284 5.69 3.13 13.28
C ASP A 284 5.19 1.73 13.70
N PRO A 285 5.07 1.44 14.99
CA PRO A 285 5.50 2.21 16.15
C PRO A 285 7.03 2.21 16.34
N PRO A 286 7.62 3.12 17.13
CA PRO A 286 9.03 3.06 17.48
C PRO A 286 9.39 1.73 18.17
N LYS A 287 10.64 1.27 18.05
CA LYS A 287 11.07 -0.03 18.62
C LYS A 287 10.68 -0.22 20.10
N ARG A 288 10.81 0.85 20.92
CA ARG A 288 10.40 0.78 22.34
C ARG A 288 8.93 0.41 22.54
N LEU A 289 8.03 0.95 21.72
CA LEU A 289 6.60 0.65 21.79
C LEU A 289 6.28 -0.70 21.15
N LEU A 290 6.99 -1.07 20.08
CA LEU A 290 6.86 -2.39 19.48
C LEU A 290 7.28 -3.48 20.47
N SER A 291 8.40 -3.30 21.18
CA SER A 291 8.83 -4.24 22.23
C SER A 291 7.82 -4.33 23.38
N LEU A 292 7.23 -3.19 23.80
CA LEU A 292 6.15 -3.21 24.79
C LEU A 292 4.92 -4.00 24.31
N ALA A 293 4.48 -3.80 23.06
CA ALA A 293 3.37 -4.56 22.50
C ALA A 293 3.68 -6.08 22.41
N VAL A 294 4.96 -6.43 22.16
CA VAL A 294 5.42 -7.84 22.21
C VAL A 294 5.32 -8.39 23.64
N GLU A 295 5.78 -7.67 24.63
CA GLU A 295 5.71 -8.05 26.05
C GLU A 295 4.26 -8.19 26.55
N MET A 296 3.33 -7.44 25.95
CA MET A 296 1.90 -7.47 26.26
C MET A 296 1.10 -8.49 25.45
N ASP A 297 1.76 -9.39 24.73
CA ASP A 297 1.15 -10.46 23.94
C ASP A 297 0.16 -9.98 22.84
N CYS A 298 0.37 -8.80 22.26
CA CYS A 298 -0.39 -8.34 21.10
C CYS A 298 -0.14 -9.21 19.87
N VAL A 299 -1.11 -9.30 18.98
CA VAL A 299 -0.93 -9.75 17.59
C VAL A 299 -0.58 -8.54 16.71
N PHE A 300 0.02 -8.80 15.55
CA PHE A 300 0.56 -7.73 14.70
C PHE A 300 0.10 -7.88 13.25
N SER A 301 0.07 -6.75 12.55
CA SER A 301 0.14 -6.73 11.09
C SER A 301 1.47 -6.11 10.63
N ILE A 302 1.97 -6.49 9.45
CA ILE A 302 3.17 -5.89 8.84
C ILE A 302 2.76 -5.37 7.47
N ASP A 303 2.59 -4.05 7.37
CA ASP A 303 2.00 -3.44 6.20
C ASP A 303 2.83 -2.30 5.65
N THR A 304 2.63 -1.99 4.37
CA THR A 304 3.45 -0.99 3.68
C THR A 304 2.88 0.43 3.75
N ASP A 305 1.57 0.58 3.93
CA ASP A 305 0.88 1.85 3.70
C ASP A 305 1.24 2.39 2.29
N ALA A 306 1.28 1.45 1.30
CA ALA A 306 1.77 1.74 -0.04
C ALA A 306 0.77 2.57 -0.83
N HIS A 307 1.25 3.64 -1.45
CA HIS A 307 0.50 4.51 -2.35
C HIS A 307 0.93 4.36 -3.81
N ALA A 308 1.82 3.40 -4.07
CA ALA A 308 2.33 3.11 -5.41
C ALA A 308 2.96 1.71 -5.45
N PRO A 309 3.00 1.04 -6.61
CA PRO A 309 3.51 -0.33 -6.74
C PRO A 309 4.91 -0.56 -6.17
N GLY A 310 5.86 0.35 -6.40
CA GLY A 310 7.23 0.21 -5.89
C GLY A 310 7.34 0.32 -4.37
N GLN A 311 6.33 0.88 -3.70
CA GLN A 311 6.29 1.01 -2.24
C GLN A 311 5.90 -0.31 -1.55
N LEU A 312 5.25 -1.24 -2.25
CA LEU A 312 4.94 -2.57 -1.72
C LEU A 312 6.20 -3.36 -1.33
N ASP A 313 7.34 -3.06 -1.95
CA ASP A 313 8.63 -3.69 -1.62
C ASP A 313 9.19 -3.24 -0.24
N TRP A 314 8.66 -2.15 0.33
CA TRP A 314 9.07 -1.66 1.63
C TRP A 314 8.64 -2.54 2.81
N GLN A 315 7.78 -3.53 2.60
CA GLN A 315 7.34 -4.45 3.66
C GLN A 315 8.52 -5.13 4.38
N VAL A 316 9.64 -5.27 3.71
CA VAL A 316 10.89 -5.81 4.29
C VAL A 316 11.41 -5.00 5.49
N TYR A 317 11.14 -3.69 5.54
CA TYR A 317 11.54 -2.85 6.70
C TYR A 317 10.71 -3.17 7.95
N GLY A 318 9.42 -3.46 7.77
CA GLY A 318 8.56 -3.95 8.86
C GLY A 318 8.99 -5.33 9.33
N CYS A 319 9.36 -6.22 8.40
CA CYS A 319 9.86 -7.55 8.70
C CYS A 319 11.17 -7.51 9.52
N GLU A 320 12.12 -6.67 9.13
CA GLU A 320 13.35 -6.46 9.90
C GLU A 320 13.05 -6.00 11.33
N ARG A 321 12.17 -5.01 11.48
CA ARG A 321 11.79 -4.47 12.78
C ARG A 321 11.05 -5.49 13.65
N ALA A 322 10.19 -6.30 13.05
CA ALA A 322 9.50 -7.38 13.72
C ALA A 322 10.49 -8.41 14.28
N GLU A 323 11.44 -8.89 13.47
CA GLU A 323 12.50 -9.82 13.93
C GLU A 323 13.38 -9.20 15.00
N ASP A 324 13.79 -7.94 14.85
CA ASP A 324 14.61 -7.19 15.83
C ASP A 324 13.95 -7.06 17.20
N CYS A 325 12.61 -7.01 17.24
CA CYS A 325 11.84 -6.92 18.47
C CYS A 325 11.30 -8.25 18.98
N GLY A 326 11.65 -9.37 18.31
CA GLY A 326 11.26 -10.72 18.74
C GLY A 326 9.83 -11.11 18.38
N VAL A 327 9.19 -10.43 17.41
CA VAL A 327 7.89 -10.85 16.86
C VAL A 327 8.10 -12.13 16.05
N THR A 328 7.31 -13.17 16.34
CA THR A 328 7.35 -14.42 15.58
C THR A 328 6.26 -14.44 14.50
N PRO A 329 6.43 -15.20 13.40
CA PRO A 329 5.43 -15.25 12.32
C PRO A 329 4.03 -15.62 12.79
N GLU A 330 3.91 -16.49 13.78
CA GLU A 330 2.62 -16.96 14.33
C GLU A 330 1.79 -15.83 14.97
N ARG A 331 2.43 -14.72 15.31
CA ARG A 331 1.79 -13.52 15.88
C ARG A 331 1.51 -12.44 14.83
N VAL A 332 1.74 -12.72 13.55
CA VAL A 332 1.55 -11.77 12.44
C VAL A 332 0.43 -12.24 11.53
N ILE A 333 -0.68 -11.50 11.51
CA ILE A 333 -1.88 -11.87 10.74
C ILE A 333 -1.64 -11.94 9.22
N ASN A 334 -0.64 -11.22 8.70
CA ASN A 334 -0.24 -11.31 7.28
C ASN A 334 0.40 -12.65 6.88
N THR A 335 0.74 -13.51 7.84
CA THR A 335 1.29 -14.85 7.55
C THR A 335 0.20 -15.91 7.42
N TRP A 336 -1.02 -15.60 7.81
CA TRP A 336 -2.16 -16.49 7.74
C TRP A 336 -2.64 -16.67 6.31
N ASP A 337 -3.33 -17.79 6.05
CA ASP A 337 -4.04 -17.90 4.79
C ASP A 337 -5.28 -17.00 4.77
N GLN A 338 -5.84 -16.78 3.58
CA GLN A 338 -6.98 -15.89 3.42
C GLN A 338 -8.20 -16.32 4.24
N GLN A 339 -8.44 -17.62 4.37
CA GLN A 339 -9.60 -18.12 5.12
C GLN A 339 -9.42 -17.88 6.62
N GLU A 340 -8.25 -18.18 7.16
CA GLU A 340 -7.90 -17.94 8.56
C GLU A 340 -8.03 -16.45 8.92
N LEU A 341 -7.55 -15.56 8.04
CA LEU A 341 -7.71 -14.12 8.23
C LEU A 341 -9.19 -13.72 8.26
N LEU A 342 -9.99 -14.17 7.28
CA LEU A 342 -11.42 -13.82 7.19
C LEU A 342 -12.26 -14.39 8.35
N GLU A 343 -11.87 -15.53 8.91
CA GLU A 343 -12.49 -16.08 10.11
C GLU A 343 -12.16 -15.22 11.35
N TRP A 344 -10.96 -14.67 11.41
CA TRP A 344 -10.52 -13.82 12.52
C TRP A 344 -11.09 -12.40 12.46
N THR A 345 -11.24 -11.79 11.25
CA THR A 345 -11.83 -10.46 11.07
C THR A 345 -13.36 -10.47 11.13
N ALA A 346 -14.00 -11.63 11.17
CA ALA A 346 -15.45 -11.73 11.29
C ALA A 346 -15.91 -11.17 12.65
N PRO A 347 -16.84 -10.16 12.69
CA PRO A 347 -17.28 -9.47 13.89
C PRO A 347 -18.10 -10.33 14.87
#